data_35eeb9969e245b07063c63c5076b1539
#
_entry.id   35eeb9969e245b07063c63c5076b1539
#
_cell.length_a   1.000
_cell.length_b   1.000
_cell.length_c   1.000
_cell.angle_alpha   90.00
_cell.angle_beta   90.00
_cell.angle_gamma   90.00
#
_symmetry.space_group_name_H-M   'P 1'
#
loop_
_entity.id
_entity.type
_entity.pdbx_description
1 polymer ?
#
loop_
_entity_poly.entity_id
_entity_poly.type
_entity_poly.pdbx_seq_one_letter_code
_entity_poly.pdbx_strand_id
1 'polypeptide(L)'
;MYDLRTKRWAANLRRRNITVAAASVVTVAVMVALSFAAVPLYRLFCQVTGFAGTTQVAASAPGAVGAKIITVRFDANVAPNLAWQFVAPKPVEVRLGEERLVAFKATNSGNEPLLGTATFNVTPLQIGKYFNKIECFCFTEQLLLPGESKEFPVSFFVDPSISEDDEGKDVTAFTLSYTFFNKGRPALEAYLRAHKSAV
;
A
#
# COMPACT_ATOMS: atom_id res chain seq x y z
N MET A 1 -3.15 -72.84 -6.25
CA MET A 1 -1.94 -72.10 -5.77
C MET A 1 -1.74 -70.76 -6.52
N TYR A 2 -2.44 -70.48 -7.64
CA TYR A 2 -2.33 -69.25 -8.45
C TYR A 2 -3.11 -68.04 -7.88
N ASP A 3 -4.20 -68.25 -7.17
CA ASP A 3 -5.13 -67.21 -6.71
C ASP A 3 -4.57 -66.30 -5.59
N LEU A 4 -3.79 -66.82 -4.69
CA LEU A 4 -3.22 -66.05 -3.56
C LEU A 4 -2.08 -65.10 -3.98
N ARG A 5 -1.39 -65.41 -5.05
CA ARG A 5 -0.26 -64.59 -5.56
C ARG A 5 -0.77 -63.37 -6.32
N THR A 6 -1.82 -63.54 -7.09
CA THR A 6 -2.48 -62.45 -7.81
C THR A 6 -3.18 -61.47 -6.89
N LYS A 7 -3.83 -61.93 -5.81
CA LYS A 7 -4.46 -61.07 -4.79
C LYS A 7 -3.43 -60.26 -4.00
N ARG A 8 -2.30 -60.85 -3.64
CA ARG A 8 -1.19 -60.10 -2.98
C ARG A 8 -0.59 -59.01 -3.90
N TRP A 9 -0.41 -59.32 -5.18
CA TRP A 9 0.15 -58.39 -6.14
C TRP A 9 -0.81 -57.21 -6.37
N ALA A 10 -2.11 -57.47 -6.54
CA ALA A 10 -3.13 -56.44 -6.69
C ALA A 10 -3.26 -55.53 -5.43
N ALA A 11 -3.16 -56.11 -4.23
CA ALA A 11 -3.17 -55.39 -2.97
C ALA A 11 -1.94 -54.46 -2.83
N ASN A 12 -0.75 -54.90 -3.26
CA ASN A 12 0.46 -54.09 -3.25
C ASN A 12 0.40 -52.93 -4.28
N LEU A 13 -0.12 -53.18 -5.47
CA LEU A 13 -0.33 -52.15 -6.48
C LEU A 13 -1.33 -51.07 -5.98
N ARG A 14 -2.44 -51.52 -5.38
CA ARG A 14 -3.43 -50.60 -4.82
C ARG A 14 -2.83 -49.72 -3.71
N ARG A 15 -2.03 -50.30 -2.81
CA ARG A 15 -1.32 -49.53 -1.76
C ARG A 15 -0.36 -48.50 -2.38
N ARG A 16 0.47 -48.90 -3.34
CA ARG A 16 1.39 -47.97 -4.03
C ARG A 16 0.64 -46.86 -4.74
N ASN A 17 -0.44 -47.17 -5.42
CA ASN A 17 -1.25 -46.12 -6.10
C ASN A 17 -1.88 -45.16 -5.09
N ILE A 18 -2.39 -45.65 -3.96
CA ILE A 18 -2.92 -44.79 -2.89
C ILE A 18 -1.81 -43.92 -2.28
N THR A 19 -0.63 -44.45 -2.06
CA THR A 19 0.51 -43.67 -1.53
C THR A 19 0.94 -42.57 -2.51
N VAL A 20 1.05 -42.93 -3.80
CA VAL A 20 1.39 -41.93 -4.82
C VAL A 20 0.29 -40.84 -4.94
N ALA A 21 -0.97 -41.27 -4.94
CA ALA A 21 -2.08 -40.30 -5.00
C ALA A 21 -2.10 -39.37 -3.75
N ALA A 22 -1.91 -39.94 -2.57
CA ALA A 22 -1.82 -39.14 -1.34
C ALA A 22 -0.62 -38.19 -1.36
N ALA A 23 0.56 -38.64 -1.80
CA ALA A 23 1.74 -37.79 -1.94
C ALA A 23 1.50 -36.66 -2.92
N SER A 24 0.85 -36.91 -4.07
CA SER A 24 0.51 -35.88 -5.06
C SER A 24 -0.45 -34.84 -4.48
N VAL A 25 -1.48 -35.29 -3.75
CA VAL A 25 -2.44 -34.37 -3.11
C VAL A 25 -1.73 -33.49 -2.07
N VAL A 26 -0.87 -34.07 -1.24
CA VAL A 26 -0.09 -33.32 -0.25
C VAL A 26 0.82 -32.30 -0.94
N THR A 27 1.52 -32.69 -2.00
CA THR A 27 2.38 -31.77 -2.76
C THR A 27 1.59 -30.58 -3.30
N VAL A 28 0.43 -30.82 -3.93
CA VAL A 28 -0.42 -29.74 -4.45
C VAL A 28 -0.92 -28.85 -3.30
N ALA A 29 -1.35 -29.42 -2.19
CA ALA A 29 -1.79 -28.66 -1.03
C ALA A 29 -0.67 -27.75 -0.47
N VAL A 30 0.56 -28.26 -0.37
CA VAL A 30 1.73 -27.48 0.05
C VAL A 30 2.03 -26.35 -0.94
N MET A 31 2.00 -26.61 -2.25
CA MET A 31 2.24 -25.58 -3.27
C MET A 31 1.18 -24.45 -3.19
N VAL A 32 -0.08 -24.82 -3.00
CA VAL A 32 -1.16 -23.83 -2.82
C VAL A 32 -0.95 -23.02 -1.55
N ALA A 33 -0.63 -23.66 -0.43
CA ALA A 33 -0.35 -22.99 0.83
C ALA A 33 0.83 -22.01 0.71
N LEU A 34 1.92 -22.41 0.06
CA LEU A 34 3.08 -21.55 -0.20
C LEU A 34 2.72 -20.34 -1.09
N SER A 35 1.87 -20.53 -2.09
CA SER A 35 1.40 -19.45 -2.96
C SER A 35 0.62 -18.39 -2.17
N PHE A 36 -0.24 -18.81 -1.26
CA PHE A 36 -0.95 -17.87 -0.38
C PHE A 36 -0.05 -17.22 0.67
N ALA A 37 0.94 -17.95 1.18
CA ALA A 37 1.92 -17.42 2.14
C ALA A 37 2.88 -16.40 1.52
N ALA A 38 3.14 -16.46 0.21
CA ALA A 38 4.04 -15.54 -0.48
C ALA A 38 3.57 -14.08 -0.41
N VAL A 39 2.26 -13.83 -0.47
CA VAL A 39 1.70 -12.47 -0.46
C VAL A 39 1.98 -11.73 0.87
N PRO A 40 1.64 -12.28 2.06
CA PRO A 40 1.94 -11.60 3.31
C PRO A 40 3.44 -11.47 3.56
N LEU A 41 4.24 -12.47 3.16
CA LEU A 41 5.70 -12.42 3.28
C LEU A 41 6.30 -11.30 2.42
N TYR A 42 5.84 -11.13 1.18
CA TYR A 42 6.27 -10.06 0.31
C TYR A 42 5.88 -8.68 0.86
N ARG A 43 4.67 -8.54 1.41
CA ARG A 43 4.25 -7.29 2.07
C ARG A 43 5.15 -6.92 3.24
N LEU A 44 5.45 -7.90 4.10
CA LEU A 44 6.37 -7.70 5.23
C LEU A 44 7.76 -7.29 4.74
N PHE A 45 8.27 -7.95 3.71
CA PHE A 45 9.55 -7.58 3.09
C PHE A 45 9.53 -6.14 2.59
N CYS A 46 8.51 -5.71 1.84
CA CYS A 46 8.41 -4.32 1.35
C CYS A 46 8.31 -3.32 2.50
N GLN A 47 7.58 -3.64 3.57
CA GLN A 47 7.47 -2.76 4.75
C GLN A 47 8.81 -2.58 5.48
N VAL A 48 9.56 -3.66 5.65
CA VAL A 48 10.84 -3.61 6.38
C VAL A 48 11.95 -2.97 5.54
N THR A 49 11.98 -3.24 4.25
CA THR A 49 13.05 -2.77 3.35
C THR A 49 12.74 -1.43 2.69
N GLY A 50 11.47 -0.96 2.72
CA GLY A 50 11.03 0.20 1.93
C GLY A 50 11.05 -0.04 0.42
N PHE A 51 11.18 -1.29 -0.03
CA PHE A 51 11.25 -1.65 -1.43
C PHE A 51 9.99 -1.19 -2.19
N ALA A 52 10.16 -0.85 -3.48
CA ALA A 52 9.10 -0.34 -4.35
C ALA A 52 8.43 0.97 -3.86
N GLY A 53 9.18 1.83 -3.16
CA GLY A 53 8.70 3.15 -2.71
C GLY A 53 7.74 3.09 -1.50
N THR A 54 7.75 1.96 -0.76
CA THR A 54 6.98 1.85 0.48
C THR A 54 7.61 2.76 1.53
N THR A 55 6.87 3.77 1.97
CA THR A 55 7.34 4.71 3.02
C THR A 55 7.21 4.07 4.39
N GLN A 56 8.07 4.48 5.30
CA GLN A 56 7.96 4.13 6.72
C GLN A 56 6.87 4.97 7.40
N VAL A 57 6.32 4.45 8.49
CA VAL A 57 5.41 5.19 9.38
C VAL A 57 6.15 5.41 10.69
N ALA A 58 6.36 6.65 11.06
CA ALA A 58 7.02 7.02 12.30
C ALA A 58 6.02 7.70 13.24
N ALA A 59 6.19 7.49 14.54
CA ALA A 59 5.34 8.14 15.56
C ALA A 59 5.70 9.62 15.75
N SER A 60 6.94 10.02 15.46
CA SER A 60 7.42 11.41 15.54
C SER A 60 8.69 11.58 14.72
N ALA A 61 8.99 12.81 14.34
CA ALA A 61 10.28 13.16 13.75
C ALA A 61 11.42 12.98 14.77
N PRO A 62 12.64 12.62 14.33
CA PRO A 62 13.78 12.34 15.24
C PRO A 62 14.30 13.58 15.99
N GLY A 63 13.78 14.78 15.71
CA GLY A 63 14.17 16.04 16.38
C GLY A 63 15.55 16.58 16.00
N ALA A 64 16.37 15.78 15.34
CA ALA A 64 17.68 16.19 14.83
C ALA A 64 17.54 16.70 13.40
N VAL A 65 17.85 17.97 13.17
CA VAL A 65 17.76 18.58 11.83
C VAL A 65 19.12 18.57 11.18
N GLY A 66 19.26 17.82 10.07
CA GLY A 66 20.47 17.80 9.26
C GLY A 66 20.66 19.10 8.46
N ALA A 67 21.88 19.35 8.01
CA ALA A 67 22.21 20.54 7.20
C ALA A 67 21.70 20.45 5.75
N LYS A 68 21.49 19.23 5.23
CA LYS A 68 21.05 18.99 3.84
C LYS A 68 19.58 19.36 3.65
N ILE A 69 19.32 20.11 2.59
CA ILE A 69 17.96 20.49 2.16
C ILE A 69 17.55 19.60 0.99
N ILE A 70 16.31 19.12 1.04
CA ILE A 70 15.71 18.28 -0.01
C ILE A 70 14.38 18.93 -0.45
N THR A 71 14.16 18.97 -1.77
CA THR A 71 12.91 19.42 -2.34
C THR A 71 11.90 18.28 -2.37
N VAL A 72 10.73 18.47 -1.76
CA VAL A 72 9.61 17.52 -1.86
C VAL A 72 8.56 18.10 -2.82
N ARG A 73 8.29 17.37 -3.90
CA ARG A 73 7.26 17.66 -4.89
C ARG A 73 6.03 16.80 -4.61
N PHE A 74 4.88 17.28 -5.03
CA PHE A 74 3.62 16.60 -4.80
C PHE A 74 2.84 16.45 -6.11
N ASP A 75 2.29 15.25 -6.30
CA ASP A 75 1.43 14.91 -7.43
C ASP A 75 0.06 14.48 -6.92
N ALA A 76 -0.99 14.93 -7.58
CA ALA A 76 -2.37 14.62 -7.26
C ALA A 76 -3.08 14.05 -8.49
N ASN A 77 -3.43 12.78 -8.42
CA ASN A 77 -4.05 12.03 -9.51
C ASN A 77 -5.41 11.49 -9.10
N VAL A 78 -6.30 11.36 -10.07
CA VAL A 78 -7.65 10.82 -9.90
C VAL A 78 -7.91 9.78 -10.98
N ALA A 79 -8.45 8.62 -10.59
CA ALA A 79 -8.86 7.61 -11.56
C ALA A 79 -9.98 8.14 -12.47
N PRO A 80 -10.05 7.73 -13.76
CA PRO A 80 -10.98 8.29 -14.75
C PRO A 80 -12.47 8.17 -14.37
N ASN A 81 -12.81 7.22 -13.48
CA ASN A 81 -14.18 6.95 -13.03
C ASN A 81 -14.57 7.68 -11.73
N LEU A 82 -13.75 8.64 -11.27
CA LEU A 82 -14.02 9.44 -10.09
C LEU A 82 -14.06 10.93 -10.48
N ALA A 83 -15.24 11.53 -10.41
CA ALA A 83 -15.46 12.93 -10.81
C ALA A 83 -14.99 13.90 -9.70
N TRP A 84 -13.75 13.77 -9.26
CA TRP A 84 -13.11 14.64 -8.30
C TRP A 84 -12.04 15.51 -8.97
N GLN A 85 -11.94 16.74 -8.53
CA GLN A 85 -10.80 17.58 -8.79
C GLN A 85 -9.84 17.48 -7.60
N PHE A 86 -8.65 16.97 -7.82
CA PHE A 86 -7.65 16.77 -6.77
C PHE A 86 -6.44 17.64 -7.05
N VAL A 87 -6.05 18.47 -6.08
CA VAL A 87 -5.02 19.49 -6.23
C VAL A 87 -3.91 19.23 -5.22
N ALA A 88 -2.68 19.15 -5.72
CA ALA A 88 -1.48 19.01 -4.91
C ALA A 88 -1.03 20.35 -4.32
N PRO A 89 -0.40 20.36 -3.14
CA PRO A 89 0.29 21.52 -2.61
C PRO A 89 1.51 21.89 -3.47
N LYS A 90 2.01 23.10 -3.30
CA LYS A 90 3.26 23.53 -3.96
C LYS A 90 4.45 22.75 -3.43
N PRO A 91 5.50 22.52 -4.23
CA PRO A 91 6.75 21.95 -3.75
C PRO A 91 7.29 22.71 -2.55
N VAL A 92 7.86 21.98 -1.59
CA VAL A 92 8.46 22.54 -0.38
C VAL A 92 9.90 22.05 -0.23
N GLU A 93 10.73 22.91 0.31
CA GLU A 93 12.08 22.56 0.75
C GLU A 93 12.05 22.20 2.22
N VAL A 94 12.62 21.06 2.56
CA VAL A 94 12.69 20.54 3.93
C VAL A 94 14.12 20.16 4.29
N ARG A 95 14.50 20.40 5.54
CA ARG A 95 15.76 19.89 6.08
C ARG A 95 15.57 18.44 6.52
N LEU A 96 16.62 17.66 6.47
CA LEU A 96 16.58 16.28 6.95
C LEU A 96 16.18 16.25 8.42
N GLY A 97 15.22 15.38 8.78
CA GLY A 97 14.66 15.28 10.13
C GLY A 97 13.63 16.35 10.49
N GLU A 98 13.43 17.37 9.65
CA GLU A 98 12.42 18.41 9.88
C GLU A 98 11.03 17.91 9.50
N GLU A 99 10.08 18.00 10.44
CA GLU A 99 8.69 17.71 10.17
C GLU A 99 8.05 18.83 9.37
N ARG A 100 7.30 18.45 8.32
CA ARG A 100 6.50 19.36 7.50
C ARG A 100 5.07 18.86 7.35
N LEU A 101 4.14 19.80 7.51
CA LEU A 101 2.73 19.60 7.24
C LEU A 101 2.37 20.28 5.93
N VAL A 102 1.73 19.54 5.04
CA VAL A 102 1.14 20.02 3.79
C VAL A 102 -0.28 19.54 3.65
N ALA A 103 -1.10 20.21 2.86
CA ALA A 103 -2.47 19.79 2.62
C ALA A 103 -2.74 19.64 1.12
N PHE A 104 -3.31 18.50 0.75
CA PHE A 104 -3.95 18.28 -0.54
C PHE A 104 -5.41 18.71 -0.45
N LYS A 105 -6.02 19.08 -1.56
CA LYS A 105 -7.43 19.44 -1.62
C LYS A 105 -8.15 18.63 -2.67
N ALA A 106 -9.24 17.96 -2.29
CA ALA A 106 -10.14 17.32 -3.25
C ALA A 106 -11.52 18.00 -3.22
N THR A 107 -12.12 18.11 -4.41
CA THR A 107 -13.47 18.66 -4.61
C THR A 107 -14.25 17.69 -5.48
N ASN A 108 -15.43 17.31 -5.06
CA ASN A 108 -16.34 16.52 -5.90
C ASN A 108 -17.02 17.43 -6.92
N SER A 109 -16.60 17.32 -8.19
CA SER A 109 -17.16 18.08 -9.32
C SER A 109 -18.38 17.36 -9.95
N GLY A 110 -18.72 16.17 -9.46
CA GLY A 110 -19.88 15.41 -9.93
C GLY A 110 -21.19 15.85 -9.29
N ASN A 111 -22.30 15.27 -9.76
CA ASN A 111 -23.66 15.56 -9.29
C ASN A 111 -24.16 14.51 -8.27
N GLU A 112 -23.36 13.51 -7.93
CA GLU A 112 -23.70 12.43 -7.00
C GLU A 112 -22.65 12.34 -5.87
N PRO A 113 -23.01 11.86 -4.66
CA PRO A 113 -22.05 11.52 -3.64
C PRO A 113 -21.09 10.44 -4.13
N LEU A 114 -19.80 10.61 -3.91
CA LEU A 114 -18.77 9.67 -4.34
C LEU A 114 -17.89 9.26 -3.16
N LEU A 115 -17.60 7.96 -3.10
CA LEU A 115 -16.71 7.37 -2.12
C LEU A 115 -15.37 7.05 -2.77
N GLY A 116 -14.31 7.70 -2.31
CA GLY A 116 -12.95 7.50 -2.80
C GLY A 116 -12.02 6.91 -1.75
N THR A 117 -10.98 6.22 -2.20
CA THR A 117 -9.84 5.81 -1.37
C THR A 117 -8.56 6.24 -2.06
N ALA A 118 -7.58 6.68 -1.27
CA ALA A 118 -6.30 7.13 -1.80
C ALA A 118 -5.24 6.05 -1.64
N THR A 119 -4.40 5.90 -2.66
CA THR A 119 -3.09 5.26 -2.57
C THR A 119 -2.00 6.30 -2.78
N PHE A 120 -0.79 6.00 -2.36
CA PHE A 120 0.33 6.89 -2.54
C PHE A 120 1.58 6.12 -2.97
N ASN A 121 2.50 6.87 -3.57
CA ASN A 121 3.82 6.38 -3.98
C ASN A 121 4.84 7.49 -3.82
N VAL A 122 6.10 7.11 -3.54
CA VAL A 122 7.24 8.02 -3.45
C VAL A 122 8.26 7.67 -4.52
N THR A 123 8.76 8.67 -5.22
CA THR A 123 9.78 8.53 -6.27
C THR A 123 10.99 9.40 -5.92
N PRO A 124 12.24 8.90 -6.08
CA PRO A 124 12.65 7.58 -6.55
C PRO A 124 12.33 6.44 -5.57
N LEU A 125 12.00 5.24 -6.12
CA LEU A 125 11.52 4.10 -5.33
C LEU A 125 12.58 3.56 -4.36
N GLN A 126 13.86 3.61 -4.73
CA GLN A 126 14.97 3.07 -3.96
C GLN A 126 15.16 3.78 -2.62
N ILE A 127 14.79 5.05 -2.58
CA ILE A 127 14.98 5.91 -1.41
C ILE A 127 13.68 6.20 -0.66
N GLY A 128 12.58 5.57 -1.07
CA GLY A 128 11.27 5.70 -0.40
C GLY A 128 11.30 5.33 1.09
N LYS A 129 12.22 4.45 1.50
CA LYS A 129 12.46 4.06 2.89
C LYS A 129 12.86 5.23 3.82
N TYR A 130 13.43 6.30 3.26
CA TYR A 130 13.82 7.51 4.01
C TYR A 130 12.70 8.55 4.09
N PHE A 131 11.61 8.36 3.35
CA PHE A 131 10.45 9.22 3.43
C PHE A 131 9.48 8.67 4.47
N ASN A 132 9.46 9.30 5.64
CA ASN A 132 8.62 8.89 6.77
C ASN A 132 7.37 9.74 6.85
N LYS A 133 6.20 9.11 6.95
CA LYS A 133 4.93 9.77 7.22
C LYS A 133 4.58 9.61 8.69
N ILE A 134 4.10 10.69 9.29
CA ILE A 134 3.61 10.70 10.68
C ILE A 134 2.09 10.51 10.65
N GLU A 135 1.38 11.34 9.88
CA GLU A 135 -0.07 11.24 9.72
C GLU A 135 -0.46 11.17 8.25
N CYS A 136 -1.47 10.38 7.94
CA CYS A 136 -1.96 10.20 6.58
C CYS A 136 -3.44 9.82 6.57
N PHE A 137 -4.19 10.43 5.67
CA PHE A 137 -5.57 10.06 5.34
C PHE A 137 -5.66 8.82 4.42
N CYS A 138 -4.52 8.24 4.04
CA CYS A 138 -4.45 7.11 3.12
C CYS A 138 -5.17 5.89 3.68
N PHE A 139 -5.73 5.09 2.77
CA PHE A 139 -6.46 3.84 3.08
C PHE A 139 -7.78 4.01 3.84
N THR A 140 -8.14 5.23 4.26
CA THR A 140 -9.48 5.50 4.78
C THR A 140 -10.41 5.88 3.64
N GLU A 141 -11.65 5.44 3.74
CA GLU A 141 -12.68 5.81 2.79
C GLU A 141 -13.11 7.25 3.02
N GLN A 142 -13.11 8.05 1.95
CA GLN A 142 -13.49 9.45 1.97
C GLN A 142 -14.77 9.64 1.17
N LEU A 143 -15.83 10.10 1.85
CA LEU A 143 -17.07 10.50 1.22
C LEU A 143 -17.00 12.00 0.92
N LEU A 144 -17.33 12.38 -0.31
CA LEU A 144 -17.56 13.77 -0.71
C LEU A 144 -18.94 13.90 -1.37
N LEU A 145 -19.75 14.82 -0.84
CA LEU A 145 -21.03 15.20 -1.43
C LEU A 145 -20.82 16.03 -2.69
N PRO A 146 -21.83 16.18 -3.58
CA PRO A 146 -21.72 17.06 -4.75
C PRO A 146 -21.30 18.48 -4.38
N GLY A 147 -20.24 18.98 -5.01
CA GLY A 147 -19.67 20.30 -4.74
C GLY A 147 -18.87 20.43 -3.44
N GLU A 148 -18.81 19.37 -2.63
CA GLU A 148 -18.03 19.39 -1.38
C GLU A 148 -16.53 19.40 -1.66
N SER A 149 -15.81 20.24 -0.89
CA SER A 149 -14.34 20.30 -0.88
C SER A 149 -13.83 19.88 0.48
N LYS A 150 -12.77 19.06 0.50
CA LYS A 150 -12.11 18.59 1.71
C LYS A 150 -10.60 18.71 1.59
N GLU A 151 -9.96 19.16 2.67
CA GLU A 151 -8.51 19.19 2.77
C GLU A 151 -7.99 17.92 3.46
N PHE A 152 -6.85 17.45 2.98
CA PHE A 152 -6.20 16.22 3.43
C PHE A 152 -4.79 16.58 3.90
N PRO A 153 -4.60 16.78 5.21
CA PRO A 153 -3.29 17.06 5.76
C PRO A 153 -2.37 15.82 5.69
N VAL A 154 -1.11 16.05 5.39
CA VAL A 154 -0.05 15.04 5.39
C VAL A 154 1.13 15.61 6.15
N SER A 155 1.49 14.97 7.26
CA SER A 155 2.71 15.27 8.01
C SER A 155 3.79 14.25 7.66
N PHE A 156 4.98 14.72 7.35
CA PHE A 156 6.10 13.89 6.95
C PHE A 156 7.45 14.51 7.35
N PHE A 157 8.48 13.68 7.33
CA PHE A 157 9.88 14.11 7.37
C PHE A 157 10.75 13.19 6.49
N VAL A 158 11.94 13.66 6.16
CA VAL A 158 12.96 12.85 5.46
C VAL A 158 14.01 12.44 6.46
N ASP A 159 14.28 11.14 6.55
CA ASP A 159 15.22 10.57 7.53
C ASP A 159 16.65 11.05 7.26
N PRO A 160 17.36 11.57 8.26
CA PRO A 160 18.75 12.01 8.12
C PRO A 160 19.72 10.92 7.64
N SER A 161 19.42 9.65 7.90
CA SER A 161 20.25 8.51 7.47
C SER A 161 20.38 8.37 5.95
N ILE A 162 19.53 9.05 5.16
CA ILE A 162 19.68 9.14 3.69
C ILE A 162 21.06 9.68 3.28
N SER A 163 21.69 10.50 4.11
CA SER A 163 23.02 11.07 3.82
C SER A 163 24.15 10.04 3.93
N GLU A 164 23.91 8.94 4.62
CA GLU A 164 24.87 7.86 4.86
C GLU A 164 24.76 6.75 3.80
N ASP A 165 23.66 6.73 3.04
CA ASP A 165 23.40 5.74 2.00
C ASP A 165 23.98 6.18 0.65
N ASP A 166 24.72 5.29 0.00
CA ASP A 166 25.34 5.55 -1.30
C ASP A 166 24.33 5.90 -2.40
N GLU A 167 23.13 5.35 -2.35
CA GLU A 167 22.05 5.66 -3.30
C GLU A 167 21.29 6.95 -2.93
N GLY A 168 21.31 7.32 -1.64
CA GLY A 168 20.55 8.44 -1.08
C GLY A 168 21.32 9.76 -1.00
N LYS A 169 22.65 9.70 -0.87
CA LYS A 169 23.50 10.89 -0.65
C LYS A 169 23.40 11.96 -1.73
N ASP A 170 23.18 11.55 -3.00
CA ASP A 170 23.10 12.45 -4.15
C ASP A 170 21.66 12.89 -4.48
N VAL A 171 20.67 12.37 -3.74
CA VAL A 171 19.28 12.72 -3.94
C VAL A 171 19.00 14.13 -3.42
N THR A 172 18.42 14.95 -4.29
CA THR A 172 18.04 16.34 -4.01
C THR A 172 16.53 16.56 -3.99
N ALA A 173 15.76 15.61 -4.51
CA ALA A 173 14.31 15.74 -4.58
C ALA A 173 13.58 14.40 -4.42
N PHE A 174 12.43 14.46 -3.75
CA PHE A 174 11.39 13.42 -3.72
C PHE A 174 10.13 13.91 -4.42
N THR A 175 9.36 12.97 -4.98
CA THR A 175 8.00 13.23 -5.44
C THR A 175 7.05 12.30 -4.71
N LEU A 176 6.11 12.87 -3.96
CA LEU A 176 5.02 12.15 -3.31
C LEU A 176 3.77 12.26 -4.18
N SER A 177 3.37 11.16 -4.77
CA SER A 177 2.18 11.06 -5.62
C SER A 177 1.04 10.40 -4.88
N TYR A 178 -0.13 11.03 -4.90
CA TYR A 178 -1.38 10.44 -4.44
C TYR A 178 -2.32 10.18 -5.61
N THR A 179 -3.01 9.05 -5.57
CA THR A 179 -4.04 8.71 -6.55
C THR A 179 -5.31 8.29 -5.84
N PHE A 180 -6.42 8.97 -6.12
CA PHE A 180 -7.74 8.59 -5.65
C PHE A 180 -8.43 7.62 -6.62
N PHE A 181 -9.07 6.61 -6.07
CA PHE A 181 -9.84 5.59 -6.79
C PHE A 181 -11.28 5.57 -6.29
N ASN A 182 -12.24 5.41 -7.21
CA ASN A 182 -13.64 5.24 -6.87
C ASN A 182 -13.88 3.84 -6.29
N LYS A 183 -14.53 3.77 -5.13
CA LYS A 183 -14.92 2.51 -4.49
C LYS A 183 -16.20 1.90 -5.10
N GLY A 184 -16.92 2.67 -5.91
CA GLY A 184 -18.15 2.25 -6.55
C GLY A 184 -19.38 2.31 -5.65
N ARG A 185 -20.58 2.19 -6.29
CA ARG A 185 -21.88 2.26 -5.60
C ARG A 185 -22.08 1.26 -4.47
N PRO A 186 -21.69 -0.04 -4.59
CA PRO A 186 -21.89 -0.98 -3.49
C PRO A 186 -21.17 -0.59 -2.20
N ALA A 187 -19.93 -0.08 -2.33
CA ALA A 187 -19.15 0.39 -1.19
C ALA A 187 -19.75 1.67 -0.60
N LEU A 188 -20.19 2.61 -1.44
CA LEU A 188 -20.87 3.84 -1.01
C LEU A 188 -22.12 3.52 -0.18
N GLU A 189 -22.98 2.62 -0.66
CA GLU A 189 -24.20 2.21 0.06
C GLU A 189 -23.90 1.51 1.39
N ALA A 190 -22.83 0.69 1.43
CA ALA A 190 -22.37 0.07 2.67
C ALA A 190 -21.85 1.10 3.67
N TYR A 191 -21.07 2.07 3.18
CA TYR A 191 -20.55 3.18 3.98
C TYR A 191 -21.68 4.03 4.58
N LEU A 192 -22.67 4.42 3.76
CA LEU A 192 -23.81 5.22 4.21
C LEU A 192 -24.68 4.46 5.22
N ARG A 193 -24.85 3.15 5.06
CA ARG A 193 -25.56 2.30 6.05
C ARG A 193 -24.81 2.24 7.40
N ALA A 194 -23.50 2.07 7.35
CA ALA A 194 -22.67 1.99 8.54
C ALA A 194 -22.62 3.32 9.34
N HIS A 195 -22.70 4.46 8.63
CA HIS A 195 -22.63 5.80 9.24
C HIS A 195 -24.01 6.45 9.47
N LYS A 196 -25.11 5.81 9.06
CA LYS A 196 -26.48 6.31 9.28
C LYS A 196 -26.92 6.24 10.76
N SER A 197 -26.19 5.50 11.59
CA SER A 197 -26.45 5.39 13.03
C SER A 197 -25.68 6.43 13.87
N ALA A 198 -24.97 7.36 13.24
CA ALA A 198 -24.13 8.37 13.91
C ALA A 198 -24.67 9.82 13.77
N VAL A 199 -25.93 9.97 13.26
CA VAL A 199 -26.65 11.25 13.16
C VAL A 199 -27.92 11.19 13.98
#